data_10a479f4f435af8da0dc5c8000b04232
#
_entry.id   10a479f4f435af8da0dc5c8000b04232
#
_cell.length_a   1.000
_cell.length_b   1.000
_cell.length_c   1.000
_cell.angle_alpha   90.00
_cell.angle_beta   90.00
_cell.angle_gamma   90.00
#
_symmetry.space_group_name_H-M   'P 1'
#
loop_
_entity.id
_entity.type
_entity.pdbx_description
1 polymer ?
#
loop_
_entity_poly.entity_id
_entity_poly.type
_entity_poly.pdbx_seq_one_letter_code
_entity_poly.pdbx_strand_id
1 'polypeptide(L)'
;MARIIAVANQKGGVGKTTTAVNLAACLATAEHPTLLVDCDSQANATAAIGFAKDPSRRTLYHILVLNEPFDRIIQKSQVDALEVVPADKNLAGAAIELVNSENREYLLQAALKPLHEKYEFIILDCPPALDLLTLNALVAADAVLVPIQCEYLALEGVSELLDTLMRIRRTLNPSLEVEGILLTMYDERTTLSRQVATDLRSFFGTQIFKSVIPRNVRLAEAPSFGKPIIFYDVHSKGAEGYTQLAQEVIANAKKRTGTGARSAHSGA
;
A
#
# COMPACT_ATOMS: atom_id res chain seq x y z
N MET A 1 -16.84 -5.09 -5.43
CA MET A 1 -15.70 -4.43 -6.10
C MET A 1 -14.55 -4.30 -5.12
N ALA A 2 -13.34 -4.66 -5.52
CA ALA A 2 -12.13 -4.52 -4.69
C ALA A 2 -11.89 -3.07 -4.24
N ARG A 3 -11.35 -2.89 -3.04
CA ARG A 3 -10.78 -1.61 -2.57
C ARG A 3 -9.29 -1.60 -2.88
N ILE A 4 -8.85 -0.71 -3.77
CA ILE A 4 -7.44 -0.58 -4.16
C ILE A 4 -6.79 0.52 -3.31
N ILE A 5 -5.78 0.15 -2.52
CA ILE A 5 -5.07 1.06 -1.62
C ILE A 5 -3.60 1.11 -2.00
N ALA A 6 -3.11 2.28 -2.41
CA ALA A 6 -1.69 2.51 -2.61
C ALA A 6 -1.03 2.90 -1.28
N VAL A 7 0.07 2.23 -0.92
CA VAL A 7 0.89 2.60 0.25
C VAL A 7 2.05 3.45 -0.26
N ALA A 8 1.94 4.76 -0.11
CA ALA A 8 2.85 5.71 -0.76
C ALA A 8 3.38 6.78 0.20
N ASN A 9 4.64 7.14 0.02
CA ASN A 9 5.29 8.31 0.59
C ASN A 9 6.60 8.56 -0.18
N GLN A 10 6.92 9.82 -0.46
CA GLN A 10 8.15 10.20 -1.17
C GLN A 10 9.41 9.97 -0.33
N LYS A 11 9.30 9.98 0.99
CA LYS A 11 10.42 9.73 1.90
C LYS A 11 10.76 8.23 1.93
N GLY A 12 12.05 7.92 1.74
CA GLY A 12 12.56 6.56 1.92
C GLY A 12 12.56 6.15 3.41
N GLY A 13 12.44 4.84 3.68
CA GLY A 13 12.60 4.30 5.03
C GLY A 13 11.45 4.54 6.01
N VAL A 14 10.31 5.10 5.58
CA VAL A 14 9.14 5.36 6.47
C VAL A 14 8.26 4.14 6.73
N GLY A 15 8.62 2.97 6.22
CA GLY A 15 7.88 1.73 6.42
C GLY A 15 6.78 1.45 5.40
N LYS A 16 6.86 1.95 4.16
CA LYS A 16 5.90 1.66 3.07
C LYS A 16 5.74 0.15 2.85
N THR A 17 6.81 -0.51 2.43
CA THR A 17 6.83 -1.96 2.16
C THR A 17 6.43 -2.78 3.39
N THR A 18 6.94 -2.41 4.57
CA THR A 18 6.56 -3.06 5.84
C THR A 18 5.05 -2.93 6.06
N THR A 19 4.47 -1.76 5.78
CA THR A 19 3.02 -1.53 5.92
C THR A 19 2.25 -2.31 4.87
N ALA A 20 2.64 -2.25 3.58
CA ALA A 20 1.94 -2.95 2.51
C ALA A 20 1.87 -4.46 2.77
N VAL A 21 3.01 -5.09 3.09
CA VAL A 21 3.11 -6.53 3.36
C VAL A 21 2.28 -6.94 4.58
N ASN A 22 2.43 -6.22 5.70
CA ASN A 22 1.78 -6.62 6.94
C ASN A 22 0.30 -6.28 6.95
N LEU A 23 -0.13 -5.18 6.33
CA LEU A 23 -1.55 -4.87 6.14
C LEU A 23 -2.21 -5.92 5.26
N ALA A 24 -1.61 -6.26 4.10
CA ALA A 24 -2.16 -7.28 3.21
C ALA A 24 -2.28 -8.64 3.90
N ALA A 25 -1.27 -9.05 4.67
CA ALA A 25 -1.31 -10.29 5.44
C ALA A 25 -2.39 -10.27 6.53
N CYS A 26 -2.56 -9.16 7.26
CA CYS A 26 -3.59 -9.03 8.28
C CYS A 26 -5.00 -9.02 7.70
N LEU A 27 -5.22 -8.37 6.54
CA LEU A 27 -6.49 -8.38 5.83
C LEU A 27 -6.85 -9.81 5.39
N ALA A 28 -5.91 -10.52 4.78
CA ALA A 28 -6.10 -11.90 4.34
C ALA A 28 -6.38 -12.84 5.52
N THR A 29 -5.65 -12.71 6.64
CA THR A 29 -5.88 -13.50 7.86
C THR A 29 -7.25 -13.21 8.50
N ALA A 30 -7.81 -12.02 8.26
CA ALA A 30 -9.18 -11.67 8.63
C ALA A 30 -10.23 -12.13 7.60
N GLU A 31 -9.87 -13.11 6.75
CA GLU A 31 -10.72 -13.75 5.72
C GLU A 31 -11.19 -12.82 4.58
N HIS A 32 -10.45 -11.71 4.35
CA HIS A 32 -10.69 -10.83 3.22
C HIS A 32 -9.73 -11.19 2.07
N PRO A 33 -10.20 -11.73 0.92
CA PRO A 33 -9.34 -12.03 -0.22
C PRO A 33 -8.54 -10.80 -0.65
N THR A 34 -7.21 -10.90 -0.57
CA THR A 34 -6.31 -9.76 -0.75
C THR A 34 -5.25 -10.06 -1.81
N LEU A 35 -4.97 -9.08 -2.67
CA LEU A 35 -3.85 -9.07 -3.60
C LEU A 35 -2.82 -8.04 -3.15
N LEU A 36 -1.57 -8.45 -2.98
CA LEU A 36 -0.43 -7.55 -2.81
C LEU A 36 0.28 -7.38 -4.16
N VAL A 37 0.44 -6.15 -4.63
CA VAL A 37 1.18 -5.82 -5.85
C VAL A 37 2.44 -5.06 -5.47
N ASP A 38 3.60 -5.62 -5.76
CA ASP A 38 4.88 -4.97 -5.55
C ASP A 38 5.19 -4.08 -6.76
N CYS A 39 5.14 -2.75 -6.57
CA CYS A 39 5.40 -1.75 -7.60
C CYS A 39 6.83 -1.18 -7.53
N ASP A 40 7.69 -1.71 -6.66
CA ASP A 40 9.08 -1.26 -6.50
C ASP A 40 10.04 -2.24 -7.20
N SER A 41 10.89 -1.72 -8.08
CA SER A 41 11.94 -2.50 -8.75
C SER A 41 12.97 -3.14 -7.79
N GLN A 42 13.04 -2.68 -6.54
CA GLN A 42 13.84 -3.31 -5.51
C GLN A 42 13.26 -4.64 -5.03
N ALA A 43 11.97 -4.91 -5.33
CA ALA A 43 11.26 -6.14 -5.00
C ALA A 43 11.29 -6.50 -3.49
N ASN A 44 11.22 -5.48 -2.64
CA ASN A 44 11.29 -5.67 -1.20
C ASN A 44 10.02 -6.33 -0.63
N ALA A 45 8.82 -6.00 -1.15
CA ALA A 45 7.59 -6.66 -0.75
C ALA A 45 7.58 -8.13 -1.20
N THR A 46 8.05 -8.40 -2.42
CA THR A 46 8.23 -9.74 -2.97
C THR A 46 9.11 -10.60 -2.06
N ALA A 47 10.27 -10.08 -1.65
CA ALA A 47 11.18 -10.79 -0.75
C ALA A 47 10.59 -10.97 0.65
N ALA A 48 9.95 -9.93 1.19
CA ALA A 48 9.39 -9.94 2.55
C ALA A 48 8.23 -10.92 2.73
N ILE A 49 7.54 -11.30 1.65
CA ILE A 49 6.48 -12.32 1.68
C ILE A 49 6.99 -13.73 1.37
N GLY A 50 8.31 -13.91 1.20
CA GLY A 50 8.95 -15.22 1.08
C GLY A 50 9.29 -15.67 -0.34
N PHE A 51 9.15 -14.82 -1.35
CA PHE A 51 9.58 -15.17 -2.71
C PHE A 51 11.09 -14.92 -2.89
N ALA A 52 11.86 -15.99 -2.99
CA ALA A 52 13.31 -15.91 -3.31
C ALA A 52 13.52 -15.26 -4.69
N LYS A 53 14.72 -14.71 -4.92
CA LYS A 53 15.09 -14.19 -6.24
C LYS A 53 15.06 -15.31 -7.29
N ASP A 54 14.30 -15.09 -8.35
CA ASP A 54 14.15 -16.04 -9.46
C ASP A 54 14.05 -15.24 -10.77
N PRO A 55 15.10 -15.27 -11.61
CA PRO A 55 15.14 -14.54 -12.89
C PRO A 55 14.10 -15.03 -13.91
N SER A 56 13.57 -16.25 -13.74
CA SER A 56 12.55 -16.82 -14.63
C SER A 56 11.13 -16.45 -14.21
N ARG A 57 10.97 -15.83 -13.02
CA ARG A 57 9.66 -15.45 -12.51
C ARG A 57 9.06 -14.32 -13.32
N ARG A 58 7.77 -14.47 -13.66
CA ARG A 58 6.98 -13.40 -14.22
C ARG A 58 6.60 -12.41 -13.12
N THR A 59 6.66 -11.13 -13.45
CA THR A 59 6.54 -10.02 -12.50
C THR A 59 5.64 -8.92 -13.05
N LEU A 60 5.39 -7.87 -12.28
CA LEU A 60 4.65 -6.70 -12.72
C LEU A 60 5.19 -6.07 -14.02
N TYR A 61 6.50 -6.20 -14.28
CA TYR A 61 7.10 -5.78 -15.55
C TYR A 61 6.40 -6.42 -16.76
N HIS A 62 6.11 -7.72 -16.70
CA HIS A 62 5.46 -8.46 -17.79
C HIS A 62 4.04 -7.97 -18.05
N ILE A 63 3.35 -7.50 -17.00
CA ILE A 63 2.01 -6.90 -17.13
C ILE A 63 2.11 -5.55 -17.83
N LEU A 64 2.95 -4.64 -17.31
CA LEU A 64 2.99 -3.25 -17.74
C LEU A 64 3.63 -3.07 -19.12
N VAL A 65 4.69 -3.84 -19.42
CA VAL A 65 5.49 -3.67 -20.64
C VAL A 65 5.12 -4.70 -21.71
N LEU A 66 4.88 -5.96 -21.32
CA LEU A 66 4.61 -7.05 -22.25
C LEU A 66 3.12 -7.40 -22.38
N ASN A 67 2.23 -6.66 -21.70
CA ASN A 67 0.77 -6.89 -21.72
C ASN A 67 0.36 -8.34 -21.38
N GLU A 68 1.14 -9.02 -20.53
CA GLU A 68 0.77 -10.37 -20.10
C GLU A 68 -0.39 -10.31 -19.09
N PRO A 69 -1.34 -11.26 -19.15
CA PRO A 69 -2.47 -11.30 -18.23
C PRO A 69 -2.04 -11.68 -16.82
N PHE A 70 -2.70 -11.11 -15.81
CA PHE A 70 -2.43 -11.35 -14.39
C PHE A 70 -2.45 -12.82 -13.99
N ASP A 71 -3.32 -13.64 -14.59
CA ASP A 71 -3.45 -15.07 -14.26
C ASP A 71 -2.14 -15.87 -14.44
N ARG A 72 -1.22 -15.36 -15.27
CA ARG A 72 0.09 -15.97 -15.48
C ARG A 72 1.15 -15.48 -14.48
N ILE A 73 0.86 -14.44 -13.72
CA ILE A 73 1.83 -13.70 -12.92
C ILE A 73 1.50 -13.76 -11.45
N ILE A 74 0.21 -13.74 -11.09
CA ILE A 74 -0.25 -13.87 -9.70
C ILE A 74 0.24 -15.19 -9.11
N GLN A 75 0.83 -15.10 -7.93
CA GLN A 75 1.34 -16.23 -7.18
C GLN A 75 0.68 -16.32 -5.81
N LYS A 76 0.38 -17.55 -5.37
CA LYS A 76 -0.10 -17.79 -4.01
C LYS A 76 1.04 -17.56 -3.02
N SER A 77 0.76 -16.86 -1.95
CA SER A 77 1.70 -16.73 -0.84
C SER A 77 1.54 -17.90 0.15
N GLN A 78 2.38 -17.92 1.19
CA GLN A 78 2.22 -18.84 2.33
C GLN A 78 1.08 -18.43 3.28
N VAL A 79 0.43 -17.29 3.05
CA VAL A 79 -0.71 -16.79 3.82
C VAL A 79 -1.98 -17.09 3.05
N ASP A 80 -2.91 -17.81 3.66
CA ASP A 80 -4.20 -18.11 3.05
C ASP A 80 -4.94 -16.80 2.69
N ALA A 81 -5.68 -16.81 1.58
CA ALA A 81 -6.39 -15.67 1.02
C ALA A 81 -5.50 -14.46 0.63
N LEU A 82 -4.15 -14.60 0.62
CA LEU A 82 -3.22 -13.61 0.10
C LEU A 82 -2.52 -14.12 -1.15
N GLU A 83 -2.77 -13.45 -2.26
CA GLU A 83 -2.02 -13.63 -3.51
C GLU A 83 -1.11 -12.43 -3.77
N VAL A 84 -0.06 -12.61 -4.58
CA VAL A 84 0.99 -11.62 -4.80
C VAL A 84 1.30 -11.47 -6.29
N VAL A 85 1.43 -10.23 -6.74
CA VAL A 85 2.09 -9.88 -8.00
C VAL A 85 3.51 -9.43 -7.64
N PRO A 86 4.52 -10.25 -7.93
CA PRO A 86 5.90 -9.94 -7.59
C PRO A 86 6.51 -8.87 -8.50
N ALA A 87 7.53 -8.19 -8.01
CA ALA A 87 8.42 -7.33 -8.79
C ALA A 87 9.79 -7.95 -9.00
N ASP A 88 10.56 -7.32 -9.87
CA ASP A 88 11.98 -7.58 -10.04
C ASP A 88 12.71 -6.34 -10.58
N LYS A 89 14.03 -6.43 -10.71
CA LYS A 89 14.88 -5.33 -11.20
C LYS A 89 14.52 -4.82 -12.61
N ASN A 90 13.87 -5.65 -13.46
CA ASN A 90 13.48 -5.26 -14.81
C ASN A 90 12.43 -4.14 -14.78
N LEU A 91 11.66 -4.07 -13.70
CA LEU A 91 10.66 -3.03 -13.51
C LEU A 91 11.26 -1.60 -13.51
N ALA A 92 12.56 -1.45 -13.18
CA ALA A 92 13.25 -0.17 -13.29
C ALA A 92 13.34 0.33 -14.74
N GLY A 93 13.38 -0.57 -15.73
CA GLY A 93 13.37 -0.24 -17.15
C GLY A 93 12.01 0.18 -17.68
N ALA A 94 10.93 -0.20 -17.02
CA ALA A 94 9.57 0.04 -17.50
C ALA A 94 9.29 1.53 -17.79
N ALA A 95 9.78 2.45 -16.95
CA ALA A 95 9.58 3.89 -17.16
C ALA A 95 10.21 4.39 -18.47
N ILE A 96 11.33 3.81 -18.89
CA ILE A 96 12.03 4.14 -20.15
C ILE A 96 11.30 3.51 -21.33
N GLU A 97 10.96 2.24 -21.22
CA GLU A 97 10.31 1.47 -22.29
C GLU A 97 8.89 1.99 -22.60
N LEU A 98 8.19 2.46 -21.58
CA LEU A 98 6.84 3.00 -21.69
C LEU A 98 6.80 4.50 -22.04
N VAL A 99 7.94 5.18 -22.24
CA VAL A 99 8.00 6.64 -22.46
C VAL A 99 7.10 7.11 -23.61
N ASN A 100 6.99 6.32 -24.68
CA ASN A 100 6.20 6.61 -25.86
C ASN A 100 4.84 5.88 -25.90
N SER A 101 4.50 5.16 -24.84
CA SER A 101 3.22 4.44 -24.79
C SER A 101 2.07 5.40 -24.53
N GLU A 102 0.99 5.27 -25.29
CA GLU A 102 -0.24 6.00 -25.03
C GLU A 102 -0.84 5.57 -23.69
N ASN A 103 -1.37 6.56 -22.95
CA ASN A 103 -2.01 6.33 -21.65
C ASN A 103 -1.12 5.56 -20.64
N ARG A 104 0.18 5.76 -20.72
CA ARG A 104 1.17 5.05 -19.89
C ARG A 104 0.94 5.15 -18.38
N GLU A 105 0.25 6.17 -17.91
CA GLU A 105 -0.12 6.38 -16.51
C GLU A 105 -1.30 5.50 -16.06
N TYR A 106 -2.06 4.92 -17.00
CA TYR A 106 -3.29 4.14 -16.77
C TYR A 106 -3.12 2.64 -16.97
N LEU A 107 -1.91 2.16 -17.27
CA LEU A 107 -1.66 0.75 -17.61
C LEU A 107 -2.02 -0.19 -16.45
N LEU A 108 -1.62 0.15 -15.24
CA LEU A 108 -1.95 -0.67 -14.06
C LEU A 108 -3.44 -0.64 -13.75
N GLN A 109 -4.10 0.52 -13.89
CA GLN A 109 -5.54 0.64 -13.70
C GLN A 109 -6.31 -0.27 -14.68
N ALA A 110 -5.94 -0.21 -15.96
CA ALA A 110 -6.56 -1.05 -17.00
C ALA A 110 -6.34 -2.54 -16.71
N ALA A 111 -5.12 -2.91 -16.32
CA ALA A 111 -4.75 -4.29 -16.03
C ALA A 111 -5.47 -4.84 -14.79
N LEU A 112 -5.68 -4.04 -13.73
CA LEU A 112 -6.36 -4.47 -12.50
C LEU A 112 -7.88 -4.61 -12.65
N LYS A 113 -8.50 -4.00 -13.66
CA LYS A 113 -9.96 -3.98 -13.83
C LYS A 113 -10.63 -5.37 -13.78
N PRO A 114 -10.09 -6.43 -14.40
CA PRO A 114 -10.69 -7.78 -14.32
C PRO A 114 -10.64 -8.40 -12.92
N LEU A 115 -9.79 -7.89 -12.03
CA LEU A 115 -9.56 -8.45 -10.69
C LEU A 115 -10.49 -7.89 -9.62
N HIS A 116 -11.28 -6.85 -9.93
CA HIS A 116 -12.15 -6.16 -8.98
C HIS A 116 -13.21 -7.06 -8.31
N GLU A 117 -13.61 -8.14 -8.96
CA GLU A 117 -14.59 -9.09 -8.41
C GLU A 117 -13.92 -10.28 -7.69
N LYS A 118 -12.59 -10.46 -7.89
CA LYS A 118 -11.84 -11.58 -7.29
C LYS A 118 -11.34 -11.28 -5.89
N TYR A 119 -10.99 -10.02 -5.61
CA TYR A 119 -10.43 -9.59 -4.33
C TYR A 119 -11.34 -8.58 -3.64
N GLU A 120 -11.25 -8.54 -2.30
CA GLU A 120 -11.85 -7.47 -1.51
C GLU A 120 -10.89 -6.29 -1.34
N PHE A 121 -9.60 -6.59 -1.23
CA PHE A 121 -8.54 -5.57 -1.14
C PHE A 121 -7.42 -5.84 -2.15
N ILE A 122 -6.91 -4.76 -2.74
CA ILE A 122 -5.69 -4.78 -3.54
C ILE A 122 -4.75 -3.73 -2.93
N ILE A 123 -3.60 -4.17 -2.43
CA ILE A 123 -2.61 -3.31 -1.78
C ILE A 123 -1.43 -3.12 -2.74
N LEU A 124 -1.13 -1.87 -3.08
CA LEU A 124 -0.03 -1.51 -3.97
C LEU A 124 1.14 -0.98 -3.14
N ASP A 125 2.29 -1.67 -3.12
CA ASP A 125 3.52 -1.19 -2.48
C ASP A 125 4.27 -0.26 -3.43
N CYS A 126 4.32 1.03 -3.12
CA CYS A 126 4.91 2.04 -4.00
C CYS A 126 6.39 2.30 -3.68
N PRO A 127 7.25 2.53 -4.70
CA PRO A 127 8.62 2.99 -4.50
C PRO A 127 8.66 4.38 -3.85
N PRO A 128 9.82 4.83 -3.34
CA PRO A 128 9.95 6.15 -2.71
C PRO A 128 9.95 7.31 -3.72
N ALA A 129 10.14 7.03 -5.00
CA ALA A 129 10.14 8.05 -6.06
C ALA A 129 8.73 8.31 -6.59
N LEU A 130 8.44 9.54 -6.98
CA LEU A 130 7.23 9.89 -7.72
C LEU A 130 7.51 9.75 -9.24
N ASP A 131 7.77 8.53 -9.67
CA ASP A 131 8.02 8.15 -11.06
C ASP A 131 6.76 7.58 -11.73
N LEU A 132 6.91 7.05 -12.95
CA LEU A 132 5.82 6.46 -13.72
C LEU A 132 5.18 5.28 -13.00
N LEU A 133 5.93 4.48 -12.22
CA LEU A 133 5.39 3.34 -11.49
C LEU A 133 4.49 3.80 -10.34
N THR A 134 4.94 4.79 -9.58
CA THR A 134 4.14 5.42 -8.52
C THR A 134 2.90 6.10 -9.11
N LEU A 135 3.01 6.79 -10.25
CA LEU A 135 1.85 7.36 -10.93
C LEU A 135 0.85 6.28 -11.34
N ASN A 136 1.30 5.17 -11.92
CA ASN A 136 0.42 4.04 -12.24
C ASN A 136 -0.31 3.51 -11.01
N ALA A 137 0.40 3.35 -9.89
CA ALA A 137 -0.22 2.90 -8.65
C ALA A 137 -1.27 3.88 -8.12
N LEU A 138 -0.96 5.20 -8.13
CA LEU A 138 -1.89 6.24 -7.66
C LEU A 138 -3.09 6.46 -8.59
N VAL A 139 -2.90 6.25 -9.90
CA VAL A 139 -3.99 6.31 -10.88
C VAL A 139 -4.92 5.11 -10.75
N ALA A 140 -4.37 3.94 -10.45
CA ALA A 140 -5.15 2.71 -10.24
C ALA A 140 -5.85 2.66 -8.88
N ALA A 141 -5.38 3.41 -7.88
CA ALA A 141 -5.87 3.32 -6.51
C ALA A 141 -7.18 4.09 -6.30
N ASP A 142 -8.04 3.56 -5.43
CA ASP A 142 -9.18 4.29 -4.86
C ASP A 142 -8.72 5.21 -3.73
N ALA A 143 -7.68 4.81 -3.00
CA ALA A 143 -7.18 5.58 -1.88
C ALA A 143 -5.67 5.38 -1.63
N VAL A 144 -5.08 6.33 -0.91
CA VAL A 144 -3.68 6.30 -0.49
C VAL A 144 -3.59 6.19 1.02
N LEU A 145 -2.88 5.17 1.50
CA LEU A 145 -2.43 5.06 2.88
C LEU A 145 -1.01 5.64 2.96
N VAL A 146 -0.81 6.59 3.86
CA VAL A 146 0.44 7.36 3.98
C VAL A 146 1.17 6.99 5.28
N PRO A 147 2.18 6.10 5.24
CA PRO A 147 3.03 5.84 6.41
C PRO A 147 3.97 7.01 6.65
N ILE A 148 4.07 7.45 7.90
CA ILE A 148 4.90 8.58 8.32
C ILE A 148 5.69 8.20 9.56
N GLN A 149 7.01 8.38 9.50
CA GLN A 149 7.84 8.27 10.67
C GLN A 149 7.72 9.52 11.54
N CYS A 150 7.58 9.34 12.87
CA CYS A 150 7.47 10.45 13.83
C CYS A 150 8.83 11.14 14.05
N GLU A 151 9.28 11.93 13.07
CA GLU A 151 10.54 12.69 13.04
C GLU A 151 10.27 14.16 12.74
N TYR A 152 11.29 15.03 12.96
CA TYR A 152 11.18 16.50 12.91
C TYR A 152 10.54 17.04 11.62
N LEU A 153 10.86 16.49 10.45
CA LEU A 153 10.31 16.94 9.15
C LEU A 153 9.03 16.21 8.72
N ALA A 154 8.33 15.54 9.64
CA ALA A 154 7.15 14.74 9.29
C ALA A 154 6.01 15.60 8.73
N LEU A 155 5.72 16.75 9.32
CA LEU A 155 4.65 17.66 8.89
C LEU A 155 4.89 18.22 7.48
N GLU A 156 6.11 18.67 7.18
CA GLU A 156 6.50 19.21 5.88
C GLU A 156 6.36 18.14 4.80
N GLY A 157 6.94 16.95 5.03
CA GLY A 157 6.88 15.85 4.06
C GLY A 157 5.45 15.36 3.77
N VAL A 158 4.53 15.42 4.75
CA VAL A 158 3.13 15.10 4.52
C VAL A 158 2.46 16.15 3.67
N SER A 159 2.69 17.43 3.97
CA SER A 159 2.09 18.54 3.21
C SER A 159 2.47 18.48 1.74
N GLU A 160 3.77 18.26 1.42
CA GLU A 160 4.24 18.10 0.05
C GLU A 160 3.61 16.89 -0.66
N LEU A 161 3.45 15.78 0.05
CA LEU A 161 2.79 14.60 -0.51
C LEU A 161 1.32 14.89 -0.80
N LEU A 162 0.59 15.52 0.11
CA LEU A 162 -0.82 15.87 -0.08
C LEU A 162 -1.02 16.84 -1.26
N ASP A 163 -0.13 17.81 -1.44
CA ASP A 163 -0.12 18.69 -2.62
C ASP A 163 0.05 17.89 -3.91
N THR A 164 0.93 16.90 -3.90
CA THR A 164 1.13 15.99 -5.02
C THR A 164 -0.12 15.17 -5.30
N LEU A 165 -0.76 14.59 -4.27
CA LEU A 165 -2.00 13.84 -4.42
C LEU A 165 -3.14 14.73 -4.93
N MET A 166 -3.22 15.99 -4.52
CA MET A 166 -4.20 16.95 -5.05
C MET A 166 -3.98 17.21 -6.55
N ARG A 167 -2.74 17.29 -7.02
CA ARG A 167 -2.44 17.43 -8.46
C ARG A 167 -2.88 16.19 -9.23
N ILE A 168 -2.55 14.98 -8.76
CA ILE A 168 -2.98 13.72 -9.37
C ILE A 168 -4.50 13.64 -9.41
N ARG A 169 -5.18 13.99 -8.33
CA ARG A 169 -6.64 14.02 -8.26
C ARG A 169 -7.27 14.96 -9.28
N ARG A 170 -6.65 16.10 -9.56
CA ARG A 170 -7.18 17.07 -10.53
C ARG A 170 -6.97 16.64 -11.99
N THR A 171 -5.94 15.87 -12.29
CA THR A 171 -5.51 15.61 -13.67
C THR A 171 -5.68 14.16 -14.11
N LEU A 172 -5.45 13.19 -13.24
CA LEU A 172 -5.33 11.78 -13.61
C LEU A 172 -6.38 10.88 -12.93
N ASN A 173 -6.65 11.09 -11.63
CA ASN A 173 -7.58 10.24 -10.87
C ASN A 173 -8.47 11.09 -9.94
N PRO A 174 -9.62 11.62 -10.43
CA PRO A 174 -10.51 12.47 -9.64
C PRO A 174 -11.12 11.79 -8.40
N SER A 175 -11.18 10.46 -8.40
CA SER A 175 -11.72 9.66 -7.31
C SER A 175 -10.72 9.32 -6.21
N LEU A 176 -9.43 9.63 -6.39
CA LEU A 176 -8.39 9.30 -5.43
C LEU A 176 -8.65 9.98 -4.08
N GLU A 177 -8.69 9.21 -3.02
CA GLU A 177 -8.90 9.69 -1.65
C GLU A 177 -7.66 9.41 -0.78
N VAL A 178 -7.61 10.02 0.40
CA VAL A 178 -6.67 9.64 1.46
C VAL A 178 -7.35 8.60 2.34
N GLU A 179 -6.84 7.35 2.37
CA GLU A 179 -7.34 6.31 3.28
C GLU A 179 -7.05 6.66 4.73
N GLY A 180 -5.86 7.17 4.94
CA GLY A 180 -5.41 7.67 6.24
C GLY A 180 -3.89 7.80 6.31
N ILE A 181 -3.44 8.51 7.34
CA ILE A 181 -2.04 8.72 7.69
C ILE A 181 -1.69 7.78 8.84
N LEU A 182 -0.68 6.94 8.65
CA LEU A 182 -0.23 5.95 9.64
C LEU A 182 1.07 6.40 10.29
N LEU A 183 1.06 6.57 11.60
CA LEU A 183 2.26 6.84 12.37
C LEU A 183 3.10 5.57 12.50
N THR A 184 4.33 5.59 12.00
CA THR A 184 5.25 4.46 11.99
C THR A 184 6.50 4.74 12.85
N MET A 185 7.16 3.67 13.27
CA MET A 185 8.38 3.73 14.09
C MET A 185 8.23 4.65 15.31
N TYR A 186 7.00 4.71 15.83
CA TYR A 186 6.69 5.53 17.00
C TYR A 186 7.41 4.99 18.23
N ASP A 187 8.07 5.89 18.96
CA ASP A 187 8.71 5.59 20.24
C ASP A 187 8.20 6.54 21.32
N GLU A 188 7.28 6.05 22.14
CA GLU A 188 6.66 6.83 23.24
C GLU A 188 7.65 7.32 24.30
N ARG A 189 8.84 6.71 24.36
CA ARG A 189 9.89 7.11 25.32
C ARG A 189 10.55 8.42 24.93
N THR A 190 10.50 8.79 23.65
CA THR A 190 11.14 10.02 23.17
C THR A 190 10.14 11.17 23.12
N THR A 191 10.57 12.34 23.64
CA THR A 191 9.76 13.57 23.64
C THR A 191 9.44 14.02 22.21
N LEU A 192 10.41 13.90 21.29
CA LEU A 192 10.25 14.28 19.90
C LEU A 192 9.12 13.48 19.24
N SER A 193 9.12 12.15 19.39
CA SER A 193 8.10 11.29 18.75
C SER A 193 6.70 11.61 19.27
N ARG A 194 6.56 11.85 20.57
CA ARG A 194 5.28 12.28 21.18
C ARG A 194 4.81 13.62 20.66
N GLN A 195 5.71 14.61 20.59
CA GLN A 195 5.39 15.96 20.10
C GLN A 195 4.93 15.90 18.65
N VAL A 196 5.72 15.27 17.77
CA VAL A 196 5.37 15.12 16.34
C VAL A 196 4.03 14.40 16.16
N ALA A 197 3.77 13.32 16.92
CA ALA A 197 2.49 12.62 16.85
C ALA A 197 1.32 13.51 17.29
N THR A 198 1.52 14.36 18.30
CA THR A 198 0.51 15.33 18.77
C THR A 198 0.25 16.39 17.71
N ASP A 199 1.30 16.95 17.12
CA ASP A 199 1.20 17.99 16.09
C ASP A 199 0.49 17.46 14.83
N LEU A 200 0.87 16.25 14.37
CA LEU A 200 0.21 15.57 13.26
C LEU A 200 -1.27 15.33 13.55
N ARG A 201 -1.63 14.83 14.74
CA ARG A 201 -3.03 14.62 15.12
C ARG A 201 -3.82 15.92 15.20
N SER A 202 -3.20 16.99 15.70
CA SER A 202 -3.81 18.31 15.77
C SER A 202 -4.10 18.88 14.36
N PHE A 203 -3.19 18.66 13.41
CA PHE A 203 -3.29 19.21 12.07
C PHE A 203 -4.23 18.40 11.17
N PHE A 204 -4.09 17.05 11.17
CA PHE A 204 -4.81 16.16 10.26
C PHE A 204 -6.07 15.53 10.87
N GLY A 205 -6.26 15.63 12.17
CA GLY A 205 -7.47 15.19 12.87
C GLY A 205 -7.84 13.74 12.57
N THR A 206 -9.02 13.55 12.00
CA THR A 206 -9.59 12.23 11.69
C THR A 206 -8.92 11.50 10.52
N GLN A 207 -8.03 12.15 9.80
CA GLN A 207 -7.26 11.50 8.74
C GLN A 207 -6.12 10.63 9.29
N ILE A 208 -5.75 10.78 10.58
CA ILE A 208 -4.75 9.91 11.23
C ILE A 208 -5.41 8.66 11.77
N PHE A 209 -4.87 7.49 11.41
CA PHE A 209 -5.28 6.22 12.01
C PHE A 209 -5.09 6.26 13.53
N LYS A 210 -5.99 5.61 14.24
CA LYS A 210 -5.85 5.40 15.69
C LYS A 210 -4.68 4.45 15.97
N SER A 211 -4.53 3.45 15.11
CA SER A 211 -3.41 2.51 15.13
C SER A 211 -2.08 3.24 14.92
N VAL A 212 -1.07 2.80 15.65
CA VAL A 212 0.29 3.31 15.57
C VAL A 212 1.23 2.11 15.47
N ILE A 213 2.20 2.17 14.55
CA ILE A 213 3.21 1.12 14.43
C ILE A 213 4.44 1.52 15.24
N PRO A 214 4.73 0.84 16.35
CA PRO A 214 5.88 1.18 17.18
C PRO A 214 7.20 0.81 16.49
N ARG A 215 8.29 1.44 16.93
CA ARG A 215 9.64 0.96 16.59
C ARG A 215 9.82 -0.42 17.21
N ASN A 216 9.97 -1.45 16.37
CA ASN A 216 10.01 -2.85 16.79
C ASN A 216 11.04 -3.63 15.95
N VAL A 217 12.00 -4.27 16.64
CA VAL A 217 13.07 -5.06 16.00
C VAL A 217 12.49 -6.24 15.23
N ARG A 218 11.42 -6.87 15.72
CA ARG A 218 10.76 -7.99 15.04
C ARG A 218 10.23 -7.64 13.66
N LEU A 219 9.76 -6.40 13.46
CA LEU A 219 9.36 -5.90 12.15
C LEU A 219 10.54 -5.77 11.16
N ALA A 220 11.74 -5.52 11.65
CA ALA A 220 12.94 -5.45 10.83
C ALA A 220 13.50 -6.85 10.53
N GLU A 221 13.33 -7.81 11.43
CA GLU A 221 13.79 -9.19 11.28
C GLU A 221 12.88 -10.02 10.35
N ALA A 222 11.57 -9.89 10.49
CA ALA A 222 10.56 -10.71 9.79
C ALA A 222 10.80 -10.84 8.27
N PRO A 223 11.14 -9.77 7.52
CA PRO A 223 11.42 -9.86 6.08
C PRO A 223 12.59 -10.77 5.74
N SER A 224 13.61 -10.89 6.61
CA SER A 224 14.75 -11.79 6.38
C SER A 224 14.37 -13.27 6.45
N PHE A 225 13.23 -13.58 7.07
CA PHE A 225 12.64 -14.91 7.12
C PHE A 225 11.53 -15.11 6.08
N GLY A 226 11.27 -14.09 5.23
CA GLY A 226 10.21 -14.12 4.23
C GLY A 226 8.82 -14.24 4.83
N LYS A 227 8.58 -13.69 6.02
CA LYS A 227 7.32 -13.82 6.76
C LYS A 227 6.76 -12.46 7.15
N PRO A 228 5.46 -12.21 6.94
CA PRO A 228 4.77 -11.11 7.61
C PRO A 228 4.87 -11.24 9.13
N ILE A 229 4.78 -10.12 9.84
CA ILE A 229 4.98 -10.08 11.30
C ILE A 229 4.04 -11.01 12.08
N ILE A 230 2.80 -11.16 11.65
CA ILE A 230 1.80 -12.04 12.29
C ILE A 230 2.16 -13.53 12.21
N PHE A 231 3.00 -13.92 11.23
CA PHE A 231 3.52 -15.29 11.08
C PHE A 231 4.94 -15.43 11.62
N TYR A 232 5.63 -14.32 11.87
CA TYR A 232 6.97 -14.31 12.48
C TYR A 232 6.90 -14.24 14.01
N ASP A 233 6.12 -13.28 14.53
CA ASP A 233 5.92 -13.08 15.98
C ASP A 233 4.55 -12.42 16.23
N VAL A 234 3.52 -13.25 16.38
CA VAL A 234 2.13 -12.80 16.58
C VAL A 234 1.92 -12.00 17.87
N HIS A 235 2.79 -12.19 18.88
CA HIS A 235 2.70 -11.49 20.17
C HIS A 235 3.48 -10.18 20.18
N SER A 236 4.15 -9.83 19.09
CA SER A 236 4.89 -8.58 19.01
C SER A 236 3.97 -7.37 18.94
N LYS A 237 4.43 -6.24 19.46
CA LYS A 237 3.73 -4.95 19.32
C LYS A 237 3.54 -4.53 17.87
N GLY A 238 4.42 -5.00 16.97
CA GLY A 238 4.28 -4.81 15.53
C GLY A 238 3.09 -5.55 14.95
N ALA A 239 2.89 -6.82 15.34
CA ALA A 239 1.73 -7.61 14.92
C ALA A 239 0.42 -7.01 15.45
N GLU A 240 0.37 -6.61 16.72
CA GLU A 240 -0.77 -5.91 17.32
C GLU A 240 -1.13 -4.65 16.51
N GLY A 241 -0.15 -3.79 16.21
CA GLY A 241 -0.38 -2.54 15.48
C GLY A 241 -0.93 -2.76 14.07
N TYR A 242 -0.41 -3.73 13.30
CA TYR A 242 -0.93 -4.03 11.97
C TYR A 242 -2.27 -4.73 11.99
N THR A 243 -2.57 -5.55 13.00
CA THR A 243 -3.90 -6.13 13.19
C THR A 243 -4.94 -5.03 13.46
N GLN A 244 -4.62 -4.07 14.32
CA GLN A 244 -5.49 -2.92 14.58
C GLN A 244 -5.69 -2.07 13.32
N LEU A 245 -4.62 -1.81 12.56
CA LEU A 245 -4.71 -1.08 11.29
C LEU A 245 -5.64 -1.79 10.29
N ALA A 246 -5.52 -3.10 10.14
CA ALA A 246 -6.39 -3.87 9.24
C ALA A 246 -7.87 -3.74 9.66
N GLN A 247 -8.17 -3.79 10.96
CA GLN A 247 -9.52 -3.57 11.48
C GLN A 247 -10.07 -2.18 11.14
N GLU A 248 -9.24 -1.13 11.24
CA GLU A 248 -9.64 0.24 10.87
C GLU A 248 -9.91 0.34 9.36
N VAL A 249 -9.06 -0.25 8.51
CA VAL A 249 -9.23 -0.26 7.05
C VAL A 249 -10.51 -1.00 6.65
N ILE A 250 -10.79 -2.16 7.25
CA ILE A 250 -12.04 -2.93 7.03
C ILE A 250 -13.27 -2.10 7.45
N ALA A 251 -13.19 -1.43 8.61
CA ALA A 251 -14.29 -0.60 9.09
C ALA A 251 -14.55 0.60 8.17
N ASN A 252 -13.49 1.22 7.62
CA ASN A 252 -13.61 2.31 6.67
C ASN A 252 -14.24 1.85 5.36
N ALA A 253 -13.84 0.70 4.82
CA ALA A 253 -14.42 0.13 3.62
C ALA A 253 -15.94 -0.14 3.78
N LYS A 254 -16.35 -0.73 4.91
CA LYS A 254 -17.77 -1.00 5.22
C LYS A 254 -18.62 0.28 5.32
N LYS A 255 -18.10 1.35 5.91
CA LYS A 255 -18.83 2.63 6.02
C LYS A 255 -19.12 3.22 4.63
N ARG A 256 -18.18 3.13 3.70
CA ARG A 256 -18.32 3.68 2.34
C ARG A 256 -19.34 2.92 1.50
N THR A 257 -19.35 1.59 1.60
CA THR A 257 -20.37 0.77 0.92
C THR A 257 -21.78 1.03 1.48
N GLY A 258 -21.93 1.25 2.79
CA GLY A 258 -23.20 1.58 3.43
C GLY A 258 -23.73 2.98 3.08
N THR A 259 -22.84 3.94 2.79
CA THR A 259 -23.25 5.32 2.41
C THR A 259 -23.70 5.39 0.95
N GLY A 260 -23.06 4.62 0.06
CA GLY A 260 -23.44 4.52 -1.35
C GLY A 260 -24.83 3.91 -1.57
N ALA A 261 -25.25 2.97 -0.71
CA ALA A 261 -26.57 2.35 -0.80
C ALA A 261 -27.71 3.29 -0.36
N ARG A 262 -27.43 4.28 0.50
CA ARG A 262 -28.46 5.27 0.94
C ARG A 262 -28.71 6.39 -0.05
N SER A 263 -27.72 6.76 -0.87
CA SER A 263 -27.89 7.80 -1.89
C SER A 263 -28.64 7.31 -3.14
N ALA A 264 -28.67 6.01 -3.40
CA ALA A 264 -29.40 5.43 -4.53
C ALA A 264 -30.92 5.29 -4.29
N HIS A 265 -31.42 5.44 -3.04
CA HIS A 265 -32.84 5.29 -2.68
C HIS A 265 -33.56 6.62 -2.44
N SER A 266 -32.90 7.79 -2.57
CA SER A 266 -33.52 9.11 -2.37
C SER A 266 -33.80 9.86 -3.68
N GLY A 267 -33.77 9.19 -4.81
CA GLY A 267 -33.99 9.74 -6.17
C GLY A 267 -35.05 8.97 -6.95
N ALA A 268 -36.18 8.61 -6.30
CA ALA A 268 -37.33 8.03 -7.01
C ALA A 268 -38.60 8.86 -6.66
#